data_30ad4cf22c10d1b65f1c377be8a761c7
#
_entry.id   30ad4cf22c10d1b65f1c377be8a761c7
#
_cell.length_a   1.000
_cell.length_b   1.000
_cell.length_c   1.000
_cell.angle_alpha   90.00
_cell.angle_beta   90.00
_cell.angle_gamma   90.00
#
_symmetry.space_group_name_H-M   'P 1'
#
loop_
_entity.id
_entity.type
_entity.pdbx_description
1 polymer ?
#
loop_
_entity_poly.entity_id
_entity_poly.type
_entity_poly.pdbx_seq_one_letter_code
_entity_poly.pdbx_strand_id
1 'polypeptide(L)'
;IDLARKNGVAAYTGDGTNRWPAANTYDIGVLYRLALEKAPAGSTLHGVGDTGIARKVIAETIADMLGIGTQSITDDQAPQYLGFLATYAGLDNPTSNDKTRTLLGWQPTHPGWVEDVQKGHYFA
;
A
#
# COMPACT_ATOMS: atom_id res chain seq x y z
N ILE A 1 3.66 0.64 -10.68
CA ILE A 1 3.99 -0.41 -11.67
C ILE A 1 4.44 0.25 -12.97
N ASP A 2 3.62 1.08 -13.62
CA ASP A 2 3.94 1.65 -14.94
C ASP A 2 5.22 2.48 -14.96
N LEU A 3 5.48 3.28 -13.92
CA LEU A 3 6.73 4.02 -13.80
C LEU A 3 7.94 3.09 -13.63
N ALA A 4 7.80 2.00 -12.89
CA ALA A 4 8.86 1.00 -12.75
C ALA A 4 9.15 0.33 -14.10
N ARG A 5 8.12 -0.03 -14.85
CA ARG A 5 8.24 -0.59 -16.20
C ARG A 5 8.93 0.39 -17.16
N LYS A 6 8.52 1.67 -17.12
CA LYS A 6 9.10 2.73 -17.97
C LYS A 6 10.57 3.02 -17.65
N ASN A 7 10.91 3.04 -16.36
CA ASN A 7 12.27 3.35 -15.90
C ASN A 7 13.20 2.11 -15.90
N GLY A 8 12.64 0.90 -16.07
CA GLY A 8 13.39 -0.35 -16.00
C GLY A 8 13.89 -0.70 -14.59
N VAL A 9 13.33 -0.04 -13.56
CA VAL A 9 13.73 -0.22 -12.17
C VAL A 9 12.58 0.17 -11.23
N ALA A 10 12.39 -0.59 -10.15
CA ALA A 10 11.44 -0.23 -9.08
C ALA A 10 12.19 0.51 -7.97
N ALA A 11 11.76 1.74 -7.70
CA ALA A 11 12.48 2.66 -6.81
C ALA A 11 11.84 2.78 -5.42
N TYR A 12 12.69 3.02 -4.42
CA TYR A 12 12.31 3.43 -3.07
C TYR A 12 13.30 4.50 -2.57
N THR A 13 12.89 5.35 -1.63
CA THR A 13 13.75 6.39 -1.08
C THR A 13 14.55 5.89 0.12
N GLY A 14 15.78 6.37 0.28
CA GLY A 14 16.65 6.06 1.41
C GLY A 14 16.91 4.55 1.55
N ASP A 15 16.72 4.02 2.76
CA ASP A 15 16.86 2.59 3.05
C ASP A 15 15.57 1.79 2.79
N GLY A 16 14.46 2.47 2.47
CA GLY A 16 13.18 1.86 2.18
C GLY A 16 12.47 1.22 3.37
N THR A 17 12.89 1.55 4.60
CA THR A 17 12.26 1.01 5.83
C THR A 17 10.96 1.71 6.22
N ASN A 18 10.70 2.89 5.67
CA ASN A 18 9.45 3.60 5.85
C ASN A 18 8.27 2.76 5.31
N ARG A 19 7.15 2.82 6.01
CA ARG A 19 6.02 1.89 5.81
C ARG A 19 4.79 2.60 5.27
N TRP A 20 4.07 1.91 4.40
CA TRP A 20 2.78 2.36 3.89
C TRP A 20 1.71 1.31 4.17
N PRO A 21 0.51 1.73 4.62
CA PRO A 21 -0.62 0.83 4.78
C PRO A 21 -1.23 0.48 3.42
N ALA A 22 -1.91 -0.67 3.37
CA ALA A 22 -2.66 -1.07 2.20
C ALA A 22 -3.96 -1.78 2.58
N ALA A 23 -4.89 -1.86 1.64
CA ALA A 23 -6.14 -2.57 1.83
C ALA A 23 -6.61 -3.21 0.52
N ASN A 24 -7.20 -4.39 0.65
CA ASN A 24 -7.90 -5.03 -0.44
C ASN A 24 -9.26 -4.35 -0.68
N THR A 25 -9.60 -4.06 -1.92
CA THR A 25 -10.85 -3.35 -2.29
C THR A 25 -12.11 -4.07 -1.83
N TYR A 26 -12.12 -5.40 -1.83
CA TYR A 26 -13.27 -6.18 -1.35
C TYR A 26 -13.48 -6.03 0.16
N ASP A 27 -12.39 -6.03 0.94
CA ASP A 27 -12.47 -5.78 2.39
C ASP A 27 -12.94 -4.36 2.70
N ILE A 28 -12.53 -3.39 1.89
CA ILE A 28 -13.01 -2.01 1.98
C ILE A 28 -14.51 -1.92 1.66
N GLY A 29 -14.99 -2.66 0.66
CA GLY A 29 -16.42 -2.75 0.35
C GLY A 29 -17.25 -3.23 1.55
N VAL A 30 -16.78 -4.27 2.25
CA VAL A 30 -17.39 -4.76 3.49
C VAL A 30 -17.36 -3.70 4.59
N LEU A 31 -16.22 -2.99 4.75
CA LEU A 31 -16.10 -1.92 5.74
C LEU A 31 -17.11 -0.79 5.49
N TYR A 32 -17.26 -0.35 4.23
CA TYR A 32 -18.27 0.68 3.89
C TYR A 32 -19.68 0.26 4.28
N ARG A 33 -20.07 -0.99 3.99
CA ARG A 33 -21.38 -1.51 4.40
C ARG A 33 -21.54 -1.48 5.93
N LEU A 34 -20.56 -2.00 6.66
CA LEU A 34 -20.59 -2.00 8.12
C LEU A 34 -20.62 -0.58 8.71
N ALA A 35 -19.91 0.35 8.10
CA ALA A 35 -19.91 1.75 8.52
C ALA A 35 -21.30 2.38 8.38
N LEU A 36 -21.98 2.16 7.26
CA LEU A 36 -23.34 2.65 7.02
C LEU A 36 -24.35 2.03 7.99
N GLU A 37 -24.19 0.75 8.31
CA GLU A 37 -25.14 0.02 9.18
C GLU A 37 -24.92 0.30 10.68
N LYS A 38 -23.68 0.54 11.12
CA LYS A 38 -23.32 0.43 12.55
C LYS A 38 -22.46 1.57 13.09
N ALA A 39 -21.79 2.35 12.25
CA ALA A 39 -20.86 3.36 12.77
C ALA A 39 -21.65 4.52 13.41
N PRO A 40 -21.31 4.94 14.64
CA PRO A 40 -21.83 6.17 15.20
C PRO A 40 -21.47 7.38 14.34
N ALA A 41 -22.36 8.36 14.27
CA ALA A 41 -22.09 9.60 13.54
C ALA A 41 -20.79 10.26 14.05
N GLY A 42 -19.98 10.75 13.12
CA GLY A 42 -18.69 11.37 13.45
C GLY A 42 -17.54 10.38 13.68
N SER A 43 -17.73 9.08 13.47
CA SER A 43 -16.65 8.09 13.60
C SER A 43 -15.57 8.30 12.54
N THR A 44 -14.30 8.17 12.97
CA THR A 44 -13.15 8.04 12.07
C THR A 44 -12.75 6.57 12.00
N LEU A 45 -12.73 6.02 10.79
CA LEU A 45 -12.45 4.60 10.55
C LEU A 45 -11.19 4.46 9.70
N HIS A 46 -10.31 3.53 10.08
CA HIS A 46 -9.13 3.19 9.30
C HIS A 46 -9.37 1.86 8.56
N GLY A 47 -9.56 1.95 7.26
CA GLY A 47 -9.77 0.79 6.39
C GLY A 47 -8.45 0.26 5.84
N VAL A 48 -7.63 -0.35 6.68
CA VAL A 48 -6.35 -0.95 6.27
C VAL A 48 -6.31 -2.41 6.65
N GLY A 49 -5.91 -3.27 5.72
CA GLY A 49 -5.65 -4.68 5.97
C GLY A 49 -4.19 -4.87 6.40
N ASP A 50 -3.26 -4.35 5.59
CA ASP A 50 -1.84 -4.28 5.93
C ASP A 50 -1.55 -2.98 6.67
N THR A 51 -1.14 -3.06 7.92
CA THR A 51 -0.94 -1.88 8.78
C THR A 51 0.34 -1.09 8.46
N GLY A 52 1.27 -1.70 7.72
CA GLY A 52 2.49 -1.03 7.29
C GLY A 52 3.43 -1.98 6.54
N ILE A 53 3.57 -1.78 5.24
CA ILE A 53 4.49 -2.53 4.38
C ILE A 53 5.69 -1.64 4.08
N ALA A 54 6.91 -2.12 4.32
CA ALA A 54 8.12 -1.36 4.01
C ALA A 54 8.18 -1.01 2.51
N ARG A 55 8.55 0.22 2.18
CA ARG A 55 8.64 0.68 0.79
C ARG A 55 9.60 -0.14 -0.05
N LYS A 56 10.67 -0.63 0.56
CA LYS A 56 11.61 -1.55 -0.10
C LYS A 56 10.92 -2.86 -0.50
N VAL A 57 10.10 -3.45 0.38
CA VAL A 57 9.33 -4.67 0.07
C VAL A 57 8.35 -4.43 -1.09
N ILE A 58 7.69 -3.27 -1.11
CA ILE A 58 6.81 -2.89 -2.21
C ILE A 58 7.60 -2.82 -3.54
N ALA A 59 8.77 -2.17 -3.53
CA ALA A 59 9.60 -2.07 -4.72
C ALA A 59 10.13 -3.44 -5.17
N GLU A 60 10.60 -4.27 -4.24
CA GLU A 60 11.08 -5.63 -4.53
C GLU A 60 9.97 -6.49 -5.14
N THR A 61 8.77 -6.48 -4.56
CA THR A 61 7.63 -7.23 -5.11
C THR A 61 7.30 -6.80 -6.55
N ILE A 62 7.29 -5.49 -6.84
CA ILE A 62 7.05 -4.98 -8.19
C ILE A 62 8.19 -5.39 -9.14
N ALA A 63 9.44 -5.30 -8.67
CA ALA A 63 10.63 -5.64 -9.44
C ALA A 63 10.62 -7.12 -9.86
N ASP A 64 10.34 -7.99 -8.91
CA ASP A 64 10.25 -9.45 -9.15
C ASP A 64 9.19 -9.78 -10.20
N MET A 65 8.01 -9.16 -10.10
CA MET A 65 6.92 -9.38 -11.05
C MET A 65 7.20 -8.82 -12.46
N LEU A 66 8.05 -7.81 -12.57
CA LEU A 66 8.45 -7.23 -13.87
C LEU A 66 9.76 -7.80 -14.42
N GLY A 67 10.50 -8.60 -13.65
CA GLY A 67 11.82 -9.09 -14.02
C GLY A 67 12.88 -7.98 -14.11
N ILE A 68 12.78 -6.94 -13.27
CA ILE A 68 13.69 -5.79 -13.23
C ILE A 68 14.36 -5.67 -11.85
N GLY A 69 15.32 -4.75 -11.71
CA GLY A 69 15.98 -4.48 -10.43
C GLY A 69 15.25 -3.46 -9.56
N THR A 70 15.74 -3.31 -8.33
CA THR A 70 15.35 -2.23 -7.43
C THR A 70 16.45 -1.19 -7.31
N GLN A 71 16.07 0.04 -6.96
CA GLN A 71 17.04 1.14 -6.75
C GLN A 71 16.60 2.01 -5.58
N SER A 72 17.55 2.29 -4.68
CA SER A 72 17.41 3.39 -3.72
C SER A 72 17.65 4.72 -4.44
N ILE A 73 16.75 5.67 -4.26
CA ILE A 73 16.81 7.00 -4.85
C ILE A 73 16.80 8.08 -3.77
N THR A 74 17.25 9.27 -4.11
CA THR A 74 17.15 10.46 -3.26
C THR A 74 15.79 11.14 -3.43
N ASP A 75 15.43 12.03 -2.50
CA ASP A 75 14.12 12.71 -2.52
C ASP A 75 13.96 13.60 -3.77
N ASP A 76 15.06 14.22 -4.24
CA ASP A 76 15.06 15.03 -5.47
C ASP A 76 14.87 14.19 -6.74
N GLN A 77 15.23 12.92 -6.72
CA GLN A 77 14.98 11.97 -7.83
C GLN A 77 13.55 11.40 -7.81
N ALA A 78 12.87 11.44 -6.65
CA ALA A 78 11.57 10.81 -6.46
C ALA A 78 10.52 11.19 -7.53
N PRO A 79 10.39 12.45 -8.00
CA PRO A 79 9.41 12.80 -9.03
C PRO A 79 9.59 12.01 -10.34
N GLN A 80 10.81 11.71 -10.75
CA GLN A 80 11.09 10.95 -11.96
C GLN A 80 10.63 9.49 -11.84
N TYR A 81 10.86 8.87 -10.68
CA TYR A 81 10.64 7.44 -10.48
C TYR A 81 9.26 7.11 -9.89
N LEU A 82 8.69 8.03 -9.12
CA LEU A 82 7.46 7.79 -8.35
C LEU A 82 6.30 8.71 -8.74
N GLY A 83 6.55 9.69 -9.62
CA GLY A 83 5.53 10.62 -10.11
C GLY A 83 4.85 11.39 -8.96
N PHE A 84 3.52 11.43 -8.94
CA PHE A 84 2.75 12.13 -7.89
C PHE A 84 2.95 11.55 -6.49
N LEU A 85 3.40 10.30 -6.37
CA LEU A 85 3.72 9.68 -5.08
C LEU A 85 5.04 10.22 -4.48
N ALA A 86 5.82 10.99 -5.21
CA ALA A 86 7.10 11.52 -4.75
C ALA A 86 6.98 12.31 -3.45
N THR A 87 5.91 13.12 -3.30
CA THR A 87 5.65 13.90 -2.09
C THR A 87 5.54 13.05 -0.82
N TYR A 88 5.11 11.80 -0.97
CA TYR A 88 4.91 10.86 0.13
C TYR A 88 5.98 9.78 0.22
N ALA A 89 6.97 9.81 -0.69
CA ALA A 89 7.90 8.70 -0.90
C ALA A 89 8.68 8.31 0.36
N GLY A 90 9.15 9.29 1.12
CA GLY A 90 9.91 9.10 2.37
C GLY A 90 9.04 9.03 3.64
N LEU A 91 7.72 9.21 3.52
CA LEU A 91 6.84 9.25 4.70
C LEU A 91 6.67 7.85 5.29
N ASP A 92 6.90 7.71 6.61
CA ASP A 92 6.53 6.51 7.38
C ASP A 92 5.13 6.69 7.94
N ASN A 93 4.18 5.90 7.45
CA ASN A 93 2.76 6.01 7.79
C ASN A 93 2.14 4.65 8.15
N PRO A 94 2.64 3.95 9.19
CA PRO A 94 1.94 2.78 9.70
C PRO A 94 0.59 3.20 10.28
N THR A 95 -0.45 2.43 9.96
CA THR A 95 -1.82 2.77 10.34
C THR A 95 -2.48 1.56 11.00
N SER A 96 -2.91 1.70 12.26
CA SER A 96 -3.66 0.66 12.97
C SER A 96 -5.12 0.63 12.52
N ASN A 97 -5.67 -0.58 12.41
CA ASN A 97 -7.09 -0.84 12.19
C ASN A 97 -7.85 -1.32 13.45
N ASP A 98 -7.19 -1.36 14.60
CA ASP A 98 -7.75 -1.96 15.83
C ASP A 98 -9.06 -1.30 16.26
N LYS A 99 -9.13 0.03 16.25
CA LYS A 99 -10.36 0.76 16.59
C LYS A 99 -11.50 0.45 15.64
N THR A 100 -11.23 0.40 14.34
CA THR A 100 -12.20 0.06 13.31
C THR A 100 -12.74 -1.36 13.50
N ARG A 101 -11.85 -2.32 13.73
CA ARG A 101 -12.21 -3.72 14.00
C ARG A 101 -13.04 -3.87 15.25
N THR A 102 -12.63 -3.22 16.34
CA THR A 102 -13.37 -3.26 17.62
C THR A 102 -14.75 -2.63 17.48
N LEU A 103 -14.85 -1.47 16.82
CA LEU A 103 -16.10 -0.73 16.72
C LEU A 103 -17.13 -1.44 15.83
N LEU A 104 -16.70 -2.01 14.71
CA LEU A 104 -17.60 -2.53 13.67
C LEU A 104 -17.59 -4.06 13.54
N GLY A 105 -16.69 -4.77 14.23
CA GLY A 105 -16.46 -6.19 13.99
C GLY A 105 -15.89 -6.48 12.60
N TRP A 106 -15.29 -5.46 11.95
CA TRP A 106 -14.69 -5.62 10.64
C TRP A 106 -13.43 -6.46 10.71
N GLN A 107 -13.31 -7.41 9.79
CA GLN A 107 -12.11 -8.23 9.65
C GLN A 107 -11.74 -8.31 8.17
N PRO A 108 -10.56 -7.81 7.78
CA PRO A 108 -10.03 -8.03 6.44
C PRO A 108 -9.69 -9.52 6.28
N THR A 109 -10.23 -10.15 5.25
CA THR A 109 -10.09 -11.60 4.99
C THR A 109 -9.49 -11.90 3.64
N HIS A 110 -9.36 -10.89 2.77
CA HIS A 110 -8.73 -11.02 1.47
C HIS A 110 -7.20 -10.90 1.57
N PRO A 111 -6.48 -11.38 0.55
CA PRO A 111 -5.03 -11.32 0.53
C PRO A 111 -4.49 -9.92 0.81
N GLY A 112 -3.39 -9.86 1.57
CA GLY A 112 -2.63 -8.63 1.73
C GLY A 112 -1.99 -8.17 0.41
N TRP A 113 -1.47 -6.96 0.38
CA TRP A 113 -0.97 -6.31 -0.83
C TRP A 113 0.10 -7.15 -1.57
N VAL A 114 1.08 -7.70 -0.85
CA VAL A 114 2.16 -8.49 -1.46
C VAL A 114 1.60 -9.73 -2.15
N GLU A 115 0.79 -10.50 -1.44
CA GLU A 115 0.18 -11.71 -1.98
C GLU A 115 -0.72 -11.41 -3.18
N ASP A 116 -1.50 -10.33 -3.11
CA ASP A 116 -2.42 -9.94 -4.17
C ASP A 116 -1.67 -9.50 -5.43
N VAL A 117 -0.60 -8.71 -5.28
CA VAL A 117 0.26 -8.29 -6.40
C VAL A 117 0.95 -9.48 -7.06
N GLN A 118 1.40 -10.46 -6.28
CA GLN A 118 2.06 -11.67 -6.79
C GLN A 118 1.13 -12.57 -7.64
N LYS A 119 -0.19 -12.39 -7.57
CA LYS A 119 -1.13 -13.06 -8.48
C LYS A 119 -1.04 -12.58 -9.93
N GLY A 120 -0.37 -11.47 -10.19
CA GLY A 120 0.03 -11.03 -11.52
C GLY A 120 -1.01 -10.24 -12.31
N HIS A 121 -2.26 -10.13 -11.86
CA HIS A 121 -3.33 -9.47 -12.62
C HIS A 121 -3.15 -7.96 -12.80
N TYR A 122 -2.25 -7.32 -12.03
CA TYR A 122 -1.89 -5.91 -12.21
C TYR A 122 -0.84 -5.66 -13.30
N PHE A 123 -0.27 -6.72 -13.88
CA PHE A 123 0.85 -6.64 -14.82
C PHE A 123 0.47 -7.00 -16.26
N ALA A 124 -0.77 -7.37 -16.46
CA ALA A 124 -1.33 -7.70 -17.76
C ALA A 124 -1.36 -6.49 -18.73
#